data_5a978dce15c13390ce7c8fd5f416e86c
#
_entry.id   5a978dce15c13390ce7c8fd5f416e86c
#
_cell.length_a   1.000
_cell.length_b   1.000
_cell.length_c   1.000
_cell.angle_alpha   90.00
_cell.angle_beta   90.00
_cell.angle_gamma   90.00
#
_symmetry.space_group_name_H-M   'P 1'
#
loop_
_entity.id
_entity.type
_entity.pdbx_description
1 polymer ?
#
loop_
_entity_poly.entity_id
_entity_poly.type
_entity_poly.pdbx_seq_one_letter_code
_entity_poly.pdbx_strand_id
1 'polypeptide(L)'
;MSFFKNTRNLVTVAILGAIGAILMILNINIPSIMPVFIKLDFADLPAIIASFAFGPTGGLMVCLIKNLLNLILASNTMGVGELSNFILGCAYVIPAGFIYKKHHNFKGAIIGSLVGSVTSAFVGYFSNYYVIYPLFTLTGLSMSSIIGMYTLVFPNIDTLWEALLYFNVPFTFIKFLLTSILTFLIYKRISPILKGKKKRNCEAREA
;
A
#
# COMPACT_ATOMS: atom_id res chain seq x y z
N MET A 1 9.46 -21.27 -0.25
CA MET A 1 10.33 -21.44 -1.45
C MET A 1 9.59 -21.86 -2.73
N SER A 2 8.31 -22.25 -2.68
CA SER A 2 7.55 -22.68 -3.87
C SER A 2 6.97 -21.53 -4.72
N PHE A 3 6.84 -20.31 -4.17
CA PHE A 3 6.25 -19.16 -4.88
C PHE A 3 7.05 -18.79 -6.14
N PHE A 4 8.37 -18.65 -6.02
CA PHE A 4 9.27 -18.29 -7.13
C PHE A 4 9.46 -19.37 -8.20
N LYS A 5 9.07 -20.62 -7.93
CA LYS A 5 9.15 -21.72 -8.90
C LYS A 5 7.97 -21.76 -9.88
N ASN A 6 6.91 -20.99 -9.62
CA ASN A 6 5.71 -20.98 -10.45
C ASN A 6 5.67 -19.72 -11.31
N THR A 7 6.01 -19.86 -12.59
CA THR A 7 6.02 -18.77 -13.59
C THR A 7 4.69 -18.02 -13.66
N ARG A 8 3.57 -18.73 -13.50
CA ARG A 8 2.24 -18.10 -13.48
C ARG A 8 2.10 -17.08 -12.33
N ASN A 9 2.58 -17.44 -11.13
CA ASN A 9 2.52 -16.52 -9.98
C ASN A 9 3.39 -15.30 -10.22
N LEU A 10 4.59 -15.49 -10.80
CA LEU A 10 5.50 -14.38 -11.11
C LEU A 10 4.88 -13.42 -12.13
N VAL A 11 4.32 -13.96 -13.21
CA VAL A 11 3.64 -13.16 -14.24
C VAL A 11 2.45 -12.40 -13.64
N THR A 12 1.63 -13.06 -12.82
CA THR A 12 0.49 -12.40 -12.16
C THR A 12 0.94 -11.27 -11.24
N VAL A 13 1.99 -11.47 -10.46
CA VAL A 13 2.56 -10.44 -9.58
C VAL A 13 3.13 -9.28 -10.37
N ALA A 14 3.81 -9.55 -11.50
CA ALA A 14 4.32 -8.50 -12.38
C ALA A 14 3.18 -7.65 -12.98
N ILE A 15 2.11 -8.28 -13.45
CA ILE A 15 0.92 -7.58 -13.96
C ILE A 15 0.26 -6.75 -12.86
N LEU A 16 0.07 -7.30 -11.66
CA LEU A 16 -0.49 -6.57 -10.53
C LEU A 16 0.42 -5.41 -10.09
N GLY A 17 1.74 -5.56 -10.19
CA GLY A 17 2.69 -4.49 -9.95
C GLY A 17 2.58 -3.36 -10.96
N ALA A 18 2.43 -3.69 -12.25
CA ALA A 18 2.22 -2.70 -13.30
C ALA A 18 0.88 -1.95 -13.13
N ILE A 19 -0.21 -2.66 -12.80
CA ILE A 19 -1.50 -2.04 -12.47
C ILE A 19 -1.35 -1.12 -11.25
N GLY A 20 -0.62 -1.55 -10.20
CA GLY A 20 -0.34 -0.73 -9.04
C GLY A 20 0.42 0.56 -9.39
N ALA A 21 1.40 0.49 -10.28
CA ALA A 21 2.13 1.67 -10.76
C ALA A 21 1.22 2.65 -11.51
N ILE A 22 0.33 2.15 -12.38
CA ILE A 22 -0.66 2.99 -13.07
C ILE A 22 -1.60 3.68 -12.06
N LEU A 23 -2.12 2.94 -11.07
CA LEU A 23 -2.96 3.50 -10.03
C LEU A 23 -2.22 4.52 -9.15
N MET A 24 -0.89 4.38 -9.00
CA MET A 24 -0.07 5.33 -8.27
C MET A 24 0.10 6.65 -9.04
N ILE A 25 0.14 6.60 -10.36
CA ILE A 25 0.16 7.80 -11.22
C ILE A 25 -1.21 8.50 -11.17
N LEU A 26 -2.31 7.75 -11.09
CA LEU A 26 -3.67 8.25 -10.94
C LEU A 26 -3.96 8.63 -9.48
N ASN A 27 -3.14 9.52 -8.91
CA ASN A 27 -3.31 10.00 -7.54
C ASN A 27 -4.18 11.26 -7.48
N ILE A 28 -4.83 11.43 -6.32
CA ILE A 28 -5.62 12.62 -6.01
C ILE A 28 -4.87 13.39 -4.92
N ASN A 29 -4.62 14.66 -5.18
CA ASN A 29 -4.10 15.58 -4.17
C ASN A 29 -5.25 16.43 -3.62
N ILE A 30 -5.32 16.57 -2.30
CA ILE A 30 -6.33 17.39 -1.61
C ILE A 30 -5.59 18.46 -0.80
N PRO A 31 -5.16 19.56 -1.43
CA PRO A 31 -4.32 20.59 -0.78
C PRO A 31 -4.97 21.26 0.43
N SER A 32 -6.31 21.23 0.50
CA SER A 32 -7.08 21.79 1.62
C SER A 32 -7.02 20.98 2.91
N ILE A 33 -6.55 19.71 2.82
CA ILE A 33 -6.53 18.79 3.97
C ILE A 33 -5.10 18.31 4.23
N MET A 34 -4.27 18.22 3.19
CA MET A 34 -2.94 17.64 3.27
C MET A 34 -1.90 18.44 2.48
N PRO A 35 -0.63 18.47 2.93
CA PRO A 35 0.48 19.00 2.14
C PRO A 35 0.54 18.38 0.74
N VAL A 36 1.01 19.17 -0.23
CA VAL A 36 1.01 18.83 -1.67
C VAL A 36 1.77 17.54 -2.02
N PHE A 37 2.72 17.15 -1.18
CA PHE A 37 3.50 15.92 -1.38
C PHE A 37 2.81 14.65 -0.86
N ILE A 38 1.71 14.78 -0.09
CA ILE A 38 0.89 13.66 0.38
C ILE A 38 -0.26 13.45 -0.60
N LYS A 39 -0.32 12.28 -1.21
CA LYS A 39 -1.26 11.96 -2.27
C LYS A 39 -2.11 10.75 -1.88
N LEU A 40 -3.40 10.81 -2.19
CA LEU A 40 -4.30 9.69 -2.07
C LEU A 40 -4.27 8.90 -3.37
N ASP A 41 -3.91 7.64 -3.31
CA ASP A 41 -3.94 6.70 -4.41
C ASP A 41 -4.44 5.32 -3.95
N PHE A 42 -4.82 4.48 -4.90
CA PHE A 42 -5.27 3.11 -4.67
C PHE A 42 -4.23 2.07 -5.17
N ALA A 43 -2.98 2.47 -5.27
CA ALA A 43 -1.88 1.64 -5.76
C ALA A 43 -1.62 0.39 -4.90
N ASP A 44 -2.04 0.39 -3.64
CA ASP A 44 -1.92 -0.73 -2.72
C ASP A 44 -3.03 -1.78 -2.89
N LEU A 45 -4.08 -1.50 -3.67
CA LEU A 45 -5.16 -2.45 -3.97
C LEU A 45 -4.64 -3.72 -4.68
N PRO A 46 -3.84 -3.66 -5.76
CA PRO A 46 -3.23 -4.85 -6.33
C PRO A 46 -2.29 -5.58 -5.37
N ALA A 47 -1.60 -4.84 -4.49
CA ALA A 47 -0.66 -5.41 -3.54
C ALA A 47 -1.36 -6.25 -2.47
N ILE A 48 -2.47 -5.76 -1.90
CA ILE A 48 -3.25 -6.54 -0.92
C ILE A 48 -3.93 -7.75 -1.57
N ILE A 49 -4.42 -7.63 -2.81
CA ILE A 49 -4.96 -8.76 -3.58
C ILE A 49 -3.89 -9.83 -3.77
N ALA A 50 -2.66 -9.44 -4.16
CA ALA A 50 -1.55 -10.37 -4.30
C ALA A 50 -1.17 -11.02 -2.96
N SER A 51 -1.23 -10.27 -1.87
CA SER A 51 -0.97 -10.77 -0.52
C SER A 51 -1.99 -11.83 -0.09
N PHE A 52 -3.25 -11.64 -0.42
CA PHE A 52 -4.29 -12.64 -0.15
C PHE A 52 -4.21 -13.86 -1.08
N ALA A 53 -3.84 -13.67 -2.35
CA ALA A 53 -3.78 -14.77 -3.32
C ALA A 53 -2.54 -15.63 -3.17
N PHE A 54 -1.38 -15.03 -2.93
CA PHE A 54 -0.06 -15.66 -2.96
C PHE A 54 0.70 -15.60 -1.63
N GLY A 55 0.09 -15.00 -0.60
CA GLY A 55 0.71 -14.76 0.70
C GLY A 55 1.52 -13.46 0.76
N PRO A 56 2.11 -13.15 1.94
CA PRO A 56 2.80 -11.88 2.20
C PRO A 56 3.91 -11.55 1.18
N THR A 57 4.61 -12.57 0.70
CA THR A 57 5.68 -12.41 -0.30
C THR A 57 5.15 -11.89 -1.64
N GLY A 58 3.94 -12.32 -2.06
CA GLY A 58 3.30 -11.82 -3.27
C GLY A 58 2.95 -10.34 -3.15
N GLY A 59 2.38 -9.92 -2.01
CA GLY A 59 2.09 -8.51 -1.73
C GLY A 59 3.34 -7.65 -1.70
N LEU A 60 4.39 -8.12 -1.02
CA LEU A 60 5.68 -7.42 -0.95
C LEU A 60 6.31 -7.20 -2.33
N MET A 61 6.26 -8.21 -3.20
CA MET A 61 6.78 -8.10 -4.56
C MET A 61 6.00 -7.09 -5.40
N VAL A 62 4.67 -7.05 -5.27
CA VAL A 62 3.85 -6.02 -5.93
C VAL A 62 4.20 -4.62 -5.41
N CYS A 63 4.37 -4.44 -4.08
CA CYS A 63 4.82 -3.17 -3.51
C CYS A 63 6.18 -2.73 -4.08
N LEU A 64 7.13 -3.66 -4.22
CA LEU A 64 8.44 -3.38 -4.81
C LEU A 64 8.31 -2.94 -6.26
N ILE A 65 7.62 -3.72 -7.10
CA ILE A 65 7.48 -3.47 -8.53
C ILE A 65 6.78 -2.14 -8.80
N LYS A 66 5.64 -1.86 -8.14
CA LYS A 66 4.91 -0.60 -8.36
C LYS A 66 5.74 0.63 -8.00
N ASN A 67 6.48 0.58 -6.89
CA ASN A 67 7.30 1.71 -6.47
C ASN A 67 8.54 1.90 -7.36
N LEU A 68 9.18 0.82 -7.81
CA LEU A 68 10.28 0.90 -8.78
C LEU A 68 9.81 1.45 -10.13
N LEU A 69 8.67 1.00 -10.63
CA LEU A 69 8.10 1.54 -11.87
C LEU A 69 7.73 3.01 -11.72
N ASN A 70 7.13 3.42 -10.60
CA ASN A 70 6.80 4.82 -10.36
C ASN A 70 8.05 5.69 -10.23
N LEU A 71 9.10 5.18 -9.57
CA LEU A 71 10.39 5.87 -9.45
C LEU A 71 10.98 6.22 -10.82
N ILE A 72 10.90 5.28 -11.78
CA ILE A 72 11.45 5.45 -13.13
C ILE A 72 10.56 6.34 -14.01
N LEU A 73 9.24 6.20 -13.90
CA LEU A 73 8.29 6.77 -14.86
C LEU A 73 7.71 8.12 -14.42
N ALA A 74 7.51 8.35 -13.12
CA ALA A 74 6.68 9.45 -12.64
C ALA A 74 7.11 10.04 -11.29
N SER A 75 8.33 9.81 -10.83
CA SER A 75 8.79 10.36 -9.55
C SER A 75 8.90 11.88 -9.58
N ASN A 76 8.24 12.54 -8.62
CA ASN A 76 8.33 13.98 -8.39
C ASN A 76 9.02 14.31 -7.05
N THR A 77 9.53 13.29 -6.35
CA THR A 77 10.05 13.39 -4.98
C THR A 77 11.48 12.86 -4.86
N MET A 78 12.19 12.70 -5.99
CA MET A 78 13.53 12.10 -6.04
C MET A 78 13.62 10.72 -5.34
N GLY A 79 12.51 9.96 -5.36
CA GLY A 79 12.44 8.62 -4.76
C GLY A 79 12.02 8.57 -3.30
N VAL A 80 11.98 9.69 -2.58
CA VAL A 80 11.62 9.74 -1.16
C VAL A 80 10.16 9.34 -0.95
N GLY A 81 9.25 9.81 -1.80
CA GLY A 81 7.84 9.45 -1.76
C GLY A 81 7.61 7.97 -2.08
N GLU A 82 8.33 7.43 -3.05
CA GLU A 82 8.27 6.01 -3.43
C GLU A 82 8.80 5.12 -2.30
N LEU A 83 9.87 5.53 -1.63
CA LEU A 83 10.39 4.84 -0.45
C LEU A 83 9.35 4.82 0.68
N SER A 84 8.73 5.97 0.96
CA SER A 84 7.64 6.05 1.94
C SER A 84 6.48 5.11 1.59
N ASN A 85 5.98 5.16 0.35
CA ASN A 85 4.92 4.28 -0.13
C ASN A 85 5.30 2.80 -0.06
N PHE A 86 6.56 2.45 -0.32
CA PHE A 86 7.05 1.09 -0.19
C PHE A 86 7.01 0.61 1.27
N ILE A 87 7.54 1.40 2.21
CA ILE A 87 7.54 1.08 3.64
C ILE A 87 6.10 0.91 4.15
N LEU A 88 5.22 1.86 3.85
CA LEU A 88 3.82 1.83 4.26
C LEU A 88 3.05 0.67 3.64
N GLY A 89 3.24 0.43 2.34
CA GLY A 89 2.64 -0.69 1.63
C GLY A 89 3.09 -2.05 2.20
N CYS A 90 4.38 -2.22 2.50
CA CYS A 90 4.89 -3.43 3.16
C CYS A 90 4.30 -3.63 4.55
N ALA A 91 4.23 -2.56 5.36
CA ALA A 91 3.62 -2.58 6.69
C ALA A 91 2.11 -2.92 6.65
N TYR A 92 1.44 -2.64 5.52
CA TYR A 92 0.05 -3.00 5.29
C TYR A 92 -0.11 -4.46 4.83
N VAL A 93 0.59 -4.86 3.76
CA VAL A 93 0.32 -6.14 3.08
C VAL A 93 0.91 -7.35 3.82
N ILE A 94 2.00 -7.17 4.57
CA ILE A 94 2.67 -8.28 5.26
C ILE A 94 1.78 -8.85 6.38
N PRO A 95 1.35 -8.08 7.39
CA PRO A 95 0.49 -8.60 8.46
C PRO A 95 -0.87 -9.05 7.91
N ALA A 96 -1.46 -8.32 6.96
CA ALA A 96 -2.70 -8.72 6.32
C ALA A 96 -2.61 -10.10 5.66
N GLY A 97 -1.53 -10.35 4.92
CA GLY A 97 -1.30 -11.62 4.27
C GLY A 97 -1.02 -12.78 5.24
N PHE A 98 -0.29 -12.51 6.34
CA PHE A 98 -0.05 -13.52 7.36
C PHE A 98 -1.35 -13.95 8.06
N ILE A 99 -2.19 -12.99 8.44
CA ILE A 99 -3.47 -13.26 9.09
C ILE A 99 -4.40 -14.02 8.13
N TYR A 100 -4.50 -13.56 6.89
CA TYR A 100 -5.32 -14.23 5.88
C TYR A 100 -4.82 -15.64 5.56
N LYS A 101 -3.51 -15.86 5.52
CA LYS A 101 -2.91 -17.19 5.33
C LYS A 101 -3.28 -18.15 6.47
N LYS A 102 -3.44 -17.65 7.70
CA LYS A 102 -3.87 -18.45 8.86
C LYS A 102 -5.38 -18.69 8.85
N HIS A 103 -6.16 -17.71 8.42
CA HIS A 103 -7.61 -17.74 8.41
C HIS A 103 -8.15 -17.44 7.00
N HIS A 104 -8.21 -18.46 6.13
CA HIS A 104 -8.63 -18.34 4.73
C HIS A 104 -10.14 -18.09 4.54
N ASN A 105 -10.73 -17.18 5.29
CA ASN A 105 -12.13 -16.80 5.24
C ASN A 105 -12.28 -15.28 5.12
N PHE A 106 -13.51 -14.83 4.88
CA PHE A 106 -13.80 -13.41 4.75
C PHE A 106 -13.50 -12.61 6.03
N LYS A 107 -13.73 -13.20 7.20
CA LYS A 107 -13.39 -12.59 8.50
C LYS A 107 -11.88 -12.39 8.63
N GLY A 108 -11.08 -13.39 8.21
CA GLY A 108 -9.61 -13.28 8.20
C GLY A 108 -9.10 -12.19 7.25
N ALA A 109 -9.77 -11.96 6.12
CA ALA A 109 -9.44 -10.85 5.23
C ALA A 109 -9.72 -9.49 5.88
N ILE A 110 -10.88 -9.34 6.54
CA ILE A 110 -11.24 -8.09 7.25
C ILE A 110 -10.25 -7.81 8.39
N ILE A 111 -10.03 -8.79 9.26
CA ILE A 111 -9.12 -8.63 10.41
C ILE A 111 -7.71 -8.35 9.92
N GLY A 112 -7.26 -9.09 8.90
CA GLY A 112 -5.94 -8.90 8.30
C GLY A 112 -5.74 -7.49 7.74
N SER A 113 -6.72 -6.99 6.99
CA SER A 113 -6.69 -5.64 6.43
C SER A 113 -6.72 -4.56 7.53
N LEU A 114 -7.54 -4.75 8.57
CA LEU A 114 -7.62 -3.80 9.67
C LEU A 114 -6.29 -3.74 10.45
N VAL A 115 -5.72 -4.89 10.79
CA VAL A 115 -4.41 -4.97 11.45
C VAL A 115 -3.33 -4.36 10.54
N GLY A 116 -3.36 -4.64 9.25
CA GLY A 116 -2.45 -4.03 8.27
C GLY A 116 -2.57 -2.51 8.24
N SER A 117 -3.79 -1.96 8.24
CA SER A 117 -4.02 -0.51 8.24
C SER A 117 -3.48 0.16 9.52
N VAL A 118 -3.71 -0.44 10.69
CA VAL A 118 -3.19 0.05 11.96
C VAL A 118 -1.65 -0.03 11.98
N THR A 119 -1.09 -1.17 11.56
CA THR A 119 0.37 -1.36 11.50
C THR A 119 1.01 -0.34 10.57
N SER A 120 0.41 -0.09 9.41
CA SER A 120 0.93 0.88 8.43
C SER A 120 0.87 2.31 8.97
N ALA A 121 -0.21 2.69 9.67
CA ALA A 121 -0.31 4.01 10.29
C ALA A 121 0.76 4.20 11.38
N PHE A 122 0.98 3.18 12.20
CA PHE A 122 2.01 3.19 13.24
C PHE A 122 3.43 3.25 12.65
N VAL A 123 3.75 2.35 11.72
CA VAL A 123 5.05 2.35 11.04
C VAL A 123 5.25 3.65 10.27
N GLY A 124 4.20 4.18 9.63
CA GLY A 124 4.23 5.45 8.92
C GLY A 124 4.60 6.63 9.80
N TYR A 125 4.07 6.68 11.02
CA TYR A 125 4.39 7.72 11.98
C TYR A 125 5.90 7.78 12.27
N PHE A 126 6.50 6.63 12.63
CA PHE A 126 7.93 6.55 12.95
C PHE A 126 8.81 6.68 11.71
N SER A 127 8.47 6.00 10.61
CA SER A 127 9.28 6.08 9.39
C SER A 127 9.29 7.47 8.79
N ASN A 128 8.16 8.17 8.80
CA ASN A 128 8.10 9.54 8.35
C ASN A 128 8.95 10.45 9.23
N TYR A 129 8.85 10.35 10.54
CA TYR A 129 9.61 11.19 11.46
C TYR A 129 11.13 10.99 11.35
N TYR A 130 11.59 9.73 11.39
CA TYR A 130 13.02 9.42 11.47
C TYR A 130 13.71 9.26 10.11
N VAL A 131 12.98 8.93 9.06
CA VAL A 131 13.56 8.58 7.76
C VAL A 131 13.08 9.52 6.66
N ILE A 132 11.80 9.59 6.42
CA ILE A 132 11.25 10.21 5.21
C ILE A 132 11.40 11.75 5.24
N TYR A 133 11.03 12.41 6.33
CA TYR A 133 11.14 13.87 6.41
C TYR A 133 12.59 14.34 6.50
N PRO A 134 13.51 13.68 7.23
CA PRO A 134 14.93 13.99 7.10
C PRO A 134 15.46 13.81 5.68
N LEU A 135 15.04 12.77 4.95
CA LEU A 135 15.41 12.61 3.54
C LEU A 135 14.87 13.73 2.65
N PHE A 136 13.64 14.21 2.89
CA PHE A 136 13.11 15.38 2.17
C PHE A 136 13.96 16.63 2.39
N THR A 137 14.57 16.82 3.56
CA THR A 137 15.47 17.98 3.75
C THR A 137 16.75 17.89 2.92
N LEU A 138 17.22 16.69 2.61
CA LEU A 138 18.35 16.48 1.71
C LEU A 138 18.00 16.77 0.23
N THR A 139 16.71 16.71 -0.12
CA THR A 139 16.24 17.06 -1.48
C THR A 139 15.97 18.57 -1.68
N GLY A 140 16.29 19.40 -0.67
CA GLY A 140 16.17 20.86 -0.75
C GLY A 140 14.91 21.44 -0.09
N LEU A 141 14.03 20.62 0.49
CA LEU A 141 12.89 21.09 1.27
C LEU A 141 13.32 21.33 2.72
N SER A 142 13.34 22.59 3.18
CA SER A 142 13.67 22.87 4.58
C SER A 142 12.58 22.32 5.53
N MET A 143 12.97 21.91 6.74
CA MET A 143 12.02 21.40 7.75
C MET A 143 10.97 22.47 8.11
N SER A 144 11.36 23.74 8.15
CA SER A 144 10.44 24.86 8.35
C SER A 144 9.40 25.01 7.23
N SER A 145 9.79 24.77 5.98
CA SER A 145 8.86 24.75 4.84
C SER A 145 7.87 23.60 4.93
N ILE A 146 8.32 22.42 5.37
CA ILE A 146 7.47 21.26 5.57
C ILE A 146 6.43 21.54 6.67
N ILE A 147 6.86 22.04 7.84
CA ILE A 147 5.94 22.42 8.93
C ILE A 147 5.01 23.53 8.47
N GLY A 148 5.50 24.53 7.75
CA GLY A 148 4.70 25.61 7.17
C GLY A 148 3.57 25.13 6.28
N MET A 149 3.74 24.02 5.52
CA MET A 149 2.66 23.44 4.72
C MET A 149 1.54 22.81 5.60
N TYR A 150 1.87 22.33 6.79
CA TYR A 150 0.86 21.84 7.74
C TYR A 150 0.17 22.98 8.48
N THR A 151 0.89 24.04 8.85
CA THR A 151 0.30 25.22 9.53
C THR A 151 -0.66 25.99 8.63
N LEU A 152 -0.52 25.91 7.30
CA LEU A 152 -1.52 26.46 6.36
C LEU A 152 -2.89 25.81 6.49
N VAL A 153 -2.92 24.52 6.87
CA VAL A 153 -4.17 23.75 7.07
C VAL A 153 -4.66 23.91 8.51
N PHE A 154 -3.74 23.91 9.49
CA PHE A 154 -4.03 24.03 10.91
C PHE A 154 -3.03 24.98 11.60
N PRO A 155 -3.42 26.19 11.93
CA PRO A 155 -2.53 27.23 12.48
C PRO A 155 -1.88 26.86 13.84
N ASN A 156 -2.45 25.91 14.58
CA ASN A 156 -2.00 25.53 15.92
C ASN A 156 -0.95 24.39 15.93
N ILE A 157 -0.34 24.06 14.79
CA ILE A 157 0.70 23.04 14.71
C ILE A 157 2.06 23.71 14.66
N ASP A 158 2.86 23.50 15.70
CA ASP A 158 4.20 24.09 15.83
C ASP A 158 5.31 23.07 15.58
N THR A 159 5.01 21.76 15.69
CA THR A 159 6.00 20.70 15.59
C THR A 159 5.68 19.65 14.53
N LEU A 160 6.73 19.09 13.93
CA LEU A 160 6.56 17.97 12.99
C LEU A 160 5.86 16.76 13.65
N TRP A 161 6.14 16.50 14.92
CA TRP A 161 5.55 15.42 15.69
C TRP A 161 4.02 15.52 15.76
N GLU A 162 3.50 16.72 16.04
CA GLU A 162 2.06 17.01 16.04
C GLU A 162 1.45 16.87 14.65
N ALA A 163 2.13 17.43 13.63
CA ALA A 163 1.69 17.31 12.24
C ALA A 163 1.51 15.85 11.81
N LEU A 164 2.48 15.00 12.14
CA LEU A 164 2.40 13.57 11.81
C LEU A 164 1.27 12.87 12.56
N LEU A 165 1.09 13.15 13.84
CA LEU A 165 0.08 12.52 14.67
C LEU A 165 -1.35 12.90 14.23
N TYR A 166 -1.59 14.20 13.99
CA TYR A 166 -2.93 14.70 13.68
C TYR A 166 -3.33 14.52 12.21
N PHE A 167 -2.35 14.44 11.29
CA PHE A 167 -2.64 14.33 9.84
C PHE A 167 -2.20 13.00 9.26
N ASN A 168 -0.93 12.64 9.37
CA ASN A 168 -0.41 11.49 8.64
C ASN A 168 -0.96 10.16 9.17
N VAL A 169 -1.11 10.02 10.49
CA VAL A 169 -1.66 8.79 11.09
C VAL A 169 -3.10 8.56 10.64
N PRO A 170 -4.06 9.49 10.85
CA PRO A 170 -5.43 9.27 10.42
C PRO A 170 -5.55 9.16 8.90
N PHE A 171 -4.79 9.93 8.13
CA PHE A 171 -4.81 9.84 6.68
C PHE A 171 -4.33 8.46 6.19
N THR A 172 -3.20 7.98 6.70
CA THR A 172 -2.67 6.65 6.34
C THR A 172 -3.66 5.56 6.69
N PHE A 173 -4.25 5.62 7.88
CA PHE A 173 -5.26 4.65 8.32
C PHE A 173 -6.49 4.66 7.39
N ILE A 174 -7.04 5.85 7.08
CA ILE A 174 -8.19 6.00 6.19
C ILE A 174 -7.85 5.54 4.77
N LYS A 175 -6.68 5.88 4.22
CA LYS A 175 -6.22 5.43 2.91
C LYS A 175 -6.26 3.91 2.80
N PHE A 176 -5.67 3.20 3.77
CA PHE A 176 -5.64 1.74 3.74
C PHE A 176 -6.99 1.11 4.06
N LEU A 177 -7.81 1.75 4.87
CA LEU A 177 -9.20 1.31 5.12
C LEU A 177 -10.04 1.38 3.83
N LEU A 178 -9.97 2.49 3.09
CA LEU A 178 -10.63 2.64 1.79
C LEU A 178 -10.12 1.62 0.77
N THR A 179 -8.80 1.41 0.72
CA THR A 179 -8.19 0.37 -0.11
C THR A 179 -8.72 -1.03 0.23
N SER A 180 -8.91 -1.31 1.52
CA SER A 180 -9.49 -2.58 1.98
C SER A 180 -10.93 -2.76 1.52
N ILE A 181 -11.76 -1.73 1.67
CA ILE A 181 -13.18 -1.75 1.24
C ILE A 181 -13.25 -2.03 -0.27
N LEU A 182 -12.49 -1.30 -1.08
CA LEU A 182 -12.43 -1.51 -2.52
C LEU A 182 -11.93 -2.92 -2.87
N THR A 183 -10.92 -3.41 -2.14
CA THR A 183 -10.42 -4.77 -2.32
C THR A 183 -11.52 -5.81 -2.10
N PHE A 184 -12.34 -5.67 -1.06
CA PHE A 184 -13.43 -6.61 -0.78
C PHE A 184 -14.53 -6.59 -1.85
N LEU A 185 -14.84 -5.43 -2.41
CA LEU A 185 -15.79 -5.30 -3.51
C LEU A 185 -15.31 -6.03 -4.77
N ILE A 186 -14.02 -5.93 -5.07
CA ILE A 186 -13.40 -6.47 -6.27
C ILE A 186 -12.98 -7.93 -6.10
N TYR A 187 -12.53 -8.32 -4.90
CA TYR A 187 -11.95 -9.63 -4.63
C TYR A 187 -12.88 -10.80 -4.96
N LYS A 188 -14.17 -10.68 -4.71
CA LYS A 188 -15.16 -11.71 -5.06
C LYS A 188 -15.15 -12.03 -6.56
N ARG A 189 -14.89 -11.04 -7.42
CA ARG A 189 -14.85 -11.19 -8.89
C ARG A 189 -13.49 -11.69 -9.39
N ILE A 190 -12.40 -11.28 -8.75
CA ILE A 190 -11.02 -11.59 -9.19
C ILE A 190 -10.49 -12.89 -8.61
N SER A 191 -10.93 -13.29 -7.40
CA SER A 191 -10.45 -14.50 -6.72
C SER A 191 -10.49 -15.79 -7.57
N PRO A 192 -11.55 -16.08 -8.35
CA PRO A 192 -11.58 -17.26 -9.21
C PRO A 192 -10.51 -17.25 -10.30
N ILE A 193 -10.19 -16.05 -10.82
CA ILE A 193 -9.18 -15.85 -11.87
C ILE A 193 -7.78 -16.09 -11.31
N LEU A 194 -7.48 -15.55 -10.13
CA LEU A 194 -6.18 -15.65 -9.47
C LEU A 194 -5.89 -17.09 -9.00
N LYS A 195 -6.88 -17.76 -8.39
CA LYS A 195 -6.72 -19.12 -7.87
C LYS A 195 -6.69 -20.19 -8.98
N GLY A 196 -7.04 -19.83 -10.21
CA GLY A 196 -7.11 -20.76 -11.34
C GLY A 196 -8.14 -21.88 -11.14
N LYS A 197 -8.77 -22.33 -12.21
CA LYS A 197 -9.78 -23.41 -12.20
C LYS A 197 -9.21 -24.74 -11.66
N LYS A 198 -9.06 -24.89 -10.36
CA LYS A 198 -8.72 -26.18 -9.73
C LYS A 198 -9.93 -27.09 -9.56
N LYS A 199 -11.15 -26.61 -9.89
CA LYS A 199 -12.42 -27.33 -9.66
C LYS A 199 -12.98 -28.08 -10.86
N ARG A 200 -12.38 -28.00 -12.08
CA ARG A 200 -12.99 -28.69 -13.25
C ARG A 200 -12.45 -30.09 -13.54
N ASN A 201 -11.41 -30.54 -12.86
CA ASN A 201 -10.84 -31.85 -13.13
C ASN A 201 -11.23 -32.97 -12.13
N CYS A 202 -11.98 -32.67 -11.08
CA CYS A 202 -12.50 -33.73 -10.21
C CYS A 202 -13.84 -34.28 -10.70
N GLU A 203 -14.71 -33.43 -11.30
CA GLU A 203 -16.01 -33.90 -11.80
C GLU A 203 -15.93 -34.65 -13.15
N ALA A 204 -14.84 -34.47 -13.90
CA ALA A 204 -14.61 -35.20 -15.16
C ALA A 204 -13.94 -36.58 -14.97
N ARG A 205 -13.67 -37.00 -13.74
CA ARG A 205 -13.13 -38.33 -13.41
C ARG A 205 -14.13 -39.28 -12.75
N GLU A 206 -15.31 -38.76 -12.42
CA GLU A 206 -16.41 -39.56 -11.83
C GLU A 206 -17.61 -39.74 -12.79
N ALA A 207 -17.49 -39.31 -14.05
CA ALA A 207 -18.40 -39.57 -15.13
C ALA A 207 -17.71 -40.47 -16.20
#